data_3c94519197ec2227810a96e3524a7ffb
#
_entry.id   3c94519197ec2227810a96e3524a7ffb
#
_cell.length_a   1.000
_cell.length_b   1.000
_cell.length_c   1.000
_cell.angle_alpha   90.00
_cell.angle_beta   90.00
_cell.angle_gamma   90.00
#
_symmetry.space_group_name_H-M   'P 1'
#
loop_
_entity.id
_entity.type
_entity.pdbx_description
1 polymer ?
#
loop_
_entity_poly.entity_id
_entity_poly.type
_entity_poly.pdbx_seq_one_letter_code
_entity_poly.pdbx_strand_id
1 'polypeptide(L)'
;MNISSIYNKIETEFSIINDANSLISIAVRGINHYPENFVKVILNKRSGYFDLMNMVRGKEYTVASFSEEDRAIIAVYIYGKNKLEFKDYNSNIKDEIDKAQSLEEIKTIFMLVFGERYYSFFDRRKGRIVLEKENNDRYNVLYYGKDKSVIYITKSRKLNIAAK
;
A
#
# COMPACT_ATOMS: atom_id res chain seq x y z
N MET A 1 -14.56 2.34 15.19
CA MET A 1 -14.81 3.15 13.97
C MET A 1 -16.25 2.86 13.58
N ASN A 2 -17.11 3.86 13.41
CA ASN A 2 -18.50 3.64 13.06
C ASN A 2 -18.59 3.33 11.56
N ILE A 3 -19.30 2.28 11.17
CA ILE A 3 -19.44 1.82 9.79
C ILE A 3 -20.00 2.92 8.85
N SER A 4 -20.97 3.70 9.34
CA SER A 4 -21.55 4.83 8.59
C SER A 4 -20.50 5.87 8.22
N SER A 5 -19.51 6.11 9.09
CA SER A 5 -18.40 7.02 8.81
C SER A 5 -17.48 6.47 7.71
N ILE A 6 -17.36 5.15 7.58
CA ILE A 6 -16.58 4.51 6.52
C ILE A 6 -17.30 4.64 5.18
N TYR A 7 -18.61 4.40 5.13
CA TYR A 7 -19.39 4.59 3.90
C TYR A 7 -19.28 6.03 3.39
N ASN A 8 -19.43 7.03 4.26
CA ASN A 8 -19.25 8.44 3.89
C ASN A 8 -17.85 8.72 3.31
N LYS A 9 -16.81 8.13 3.88
CA LYS A 9 -15.45 8.27 3.34
C LYS A 9 -15.30 7.59 1.98
N ILE A 10 -15.85 6.40 1.81
CA ILE A 10 -15.83 5.71 0.52
C ILE A 10 -16.50 6.58 -0.56
N GLU A 11 -17.68 7.12 -0.29
CA GLU A 11 -18.40 7.98 -1.24
C GLU A 11 -17.67 9.29 -1.57
N THR A 12 -16.96 9.85 -0.60
CA THR A 12 -16.23 11.10 -0.80
C THR A 12 -14.86 10.93 -1.47
N GLU A 13 -14.19 9.79 -1.24
CA GLU A 13 -12.81 9.59 -1.64
C GLU A 13 -12.66 8.71 -2.90
N PHE A 14 -13.66 7.90 -3.23
CA PHE A 14 -13.64 6.96 -4.37
C PHE A 14 -14.81 7.19 -5.32
N SER A 15 -14.68 6.64 -6.52
CA SER A 15 -15.83 6.40 -7.43
C SER A 15 -16.43 5.04 -7.10
N ILE A 16 -17.73 5.03 -6.81
CA ILE A 16 -18.47 3.77 -6.63
C ILE A 16 -18.85 3.23 -8.00
N ILE A 17 -18.56 1.95 -8.24
CA ILE A 17 -18.87 1.26 -9.50
C ILE A 17 -20.11 0.40 -9.27
N ASN A 18 -21.04 0.47 -10.20
CA ASN A 18 -22.19 -0.43 -10.20
C ASN A 18 -21.77 -1.80 -10.77
N ASP A 19 -21.46 -2.74 -9.89
CA ASP A 19 -21.18 -4.15 -10.19
C ASP A 19 -22.25 -5.02 -9.55
N ALA A 20 -23.13 -5.63 -10.36
CA ALA A 20 -24.32 -6.37 -9.90
C ALA A 20 -23.99 -7.55 -8.96
N ASN A 21 -22.76 -8.04 -8.92
CA ASN A 21 -22.32 -9.16 -8.11
C ASN A 21 -21.54 -8.74 -6.86
N SER A 22 -21.44 -7.45 -6.59
CA SER A 22 -20.68 -6.95 -5.45
C SER A 22 -21.61 -6.26 -4.43
N LEU A 23 -21.20 -6.36 -3.16
CA LEU A 23 -21.78 -5.57 -2.08
C LEU A 23 -21.36 -4.10 -2.24
N ILE A 24 -20.12 -3.89 -2.58
CA ILE A 24 -19.54 -2.59 -2.90
C ILE A 24 -18.35 -2.77 -3.84
N SER A 25 -18.20 -1.85 -4.80
CA SER A 25 -17.04 -1.77 -5.69
C SER A 25 -16.57 -0.33 -5.77
N ILE A 26 -15.26 -0.13 -5.58
CA ILE A 26 -14.63 1.18 -5.53
C ILE A 26 -13.46 1.29 -6.51
N ALA A 27 -13.34 2.44 -7.16
CA ALA A 27 -12.23 2.77 -8.04
C ALA A 27 -11.66 4.16 -7.72
N VAL A 28 -10.60 4.52 -8.40
CA VAL A 28 -10.02 5.87 -8.33
C VAL A 28 -11.10 6.91 -8.61
N ARG A 29 -11.13 7.99 -7.84
CA ARG A 29 -12.11 9.06 -7.98
C ARG A 29 -12.02 9.73 -9.34
N GLY A 30 -13.19 10.07 -9.92
CA GLY A 30 -13.26 10.83 -11.18
C GLY A 30 -13.16 9.99 -12.45
N ILE A 31 -13.25 8.64 -12.36
CA ILE A 31 -13.29 7.77 -13.53
C ILE A 31 -14.68 7.82 -14.18
N ASN A 32 -14.73 8.14 -15.47
CA ASN A 32 -15.96 8.23 -16.26
C ASN A 32 -16.24 6.98 -17.13
N HIS A 33 -15.39 5.95 -17.02
CA HIS A 33 -15.53 4.69 -17.76
C HIS A 33 -15.35 3.51 -16.80
N TYR A 34 -15.71 2.31 -17.22
CA TYR A 34 -15.50 1.11 -16.40
C TYR A 34 -14.00 0.89 -16.21
N PRO A 35 -13.50 0.87 -14.96
CA PRO A 35 -12.07 0.86 -14.70
C PRO A 35 -11.46 -0.52 -14.92
N GLU A 36 -10.22 -0.55 -15.43
CA GLU A 36 -9.42 -1.80 -15.52
C GLU A 36 -8.97 -2.30 -14.15
N ASN A 37 -8.84 -1.39 -13.18
CA ASN A 37 -8.39 -1.70 -11.82
C ASN A 37 -9.37 -1.12 -10.81
N PHE A 38 -9.89 -1.99 -9.96
CA PHE A 38 -10.79 -1.61 -8.87
C PHE A 38 -10.77 -2.65 -7.75
N VAL A 39 -11.35 -2.31 -6.62
CA VAL A 39 -11.47 -3.19 -5.47
C VAL A 39 -12.92 -3.41 -5.16
N LYS A 40 -13.31 -4.63 -4.85
CA LYS A 40 -14.69 -4.96 -4.50
C LYS A 40 -14.80 -5.91 -3.33
N VAL A 41 -15.96 -5.92 -2.69
CA VAL A 41 -16.39 -6.95 -1.74
C VAL A 41 -17.56 -7.72 -2.33
N ILE A 42 -17.49 -9.03 -2.30
CA ILE A 42 -18.57 -9.93 -2.71
C ILE A 42 -18.97 -10.84 -1.55
N LEU A 43 -20.24 -11.19 -1.48
CA LEU A 43 -20.69 -12.29 -0.60
C LEU A 43 -20.45 -13.62 -1.33
N ASN A 44 -19.56 -14.43 -0.81
CA ASN A 44 -19.34 -15.79 -1.29
C ASN A 44 -20.46 -16.71 -0.78
N LYS A 45 -21.42 -17.00 -1.63
CA LYS A 45 -22.62 -17.79 -1.28
C LYS A 45 -22.30 -19.23 -0.81
N ARG A 46 -21.12 -19.77 -1.14
CA ARG A 46 -20.74 -21.12 -0.73
C ARG A 46 -20.19 -21.15 0.70
N SER A 47 -19.37 -20.18 1.05
CA SER A 47 -18.72 -20.12 2.36
C SER A 47 -19.48 -19.25 3.37
N GLY A 48 -20.35 -18.34 2.90
CA GLY A 48 -20.98 -17.32 3.73
C GLY A 48 -20.04 -16.16 4.13
N TYR A 49 -18.83 -16.13 3.58
CA TYR A 49 -17.85 -15.08 3.88
C TYR A 49 -17.95 -13.93 2.89
N PHE A 50 -17.50 -12.76 3.33
CA PHE A 50 -17.32 -11.58 2.49
C PHE A 50 -15.89 -11.56 1.97
N ASP A 51 -15.71 -11.77 0.66
CA ASP A 51 -14.40 -11.81 0.02
C ASP A 51 -14.04 -10.42 -0.49
N LEU A 52 -12.90 -9.89 -0.04
CA LEU A 52 -12.26 -8.71 -0.58
C LEU A 52 -11.48 -9.11 -1.83
N MET A 53 -11.86 -8.53 -2.96
CA MET A 53 -11.30 -8.84 -4.27
C MET A 53 -10.55 -7.64 -4.85
N ASN A 54 -9.39 -7.89 -5.42
CA ASN A 54 -8.66 -6.93 -6.25
C ASN A 54 -8.84 -7.27 -7.72
N MET A 55 -9.37 -6.34 -8.48
CA MET A 55 -9.56 -6.45 -9.93
C MET A 55 -8.41 -5.76 -10.65
N VAL A 56 -7.72 -6.49 -11.51
CA VAL A 56 -6.60 -5.96 -12.30
C VAL A 56 -6.75 -6.45 -13.74
N ARG A 57 -7.06 -5.55 -14.66
CA ARG A 57 -7.21 -5.83 -16.11
C ARG A 57 -8.12 -7.04 -16.36
N GLY A 58 -9.29 -7.05 -15.70
CA GLY A 58 -10.29 -8.11 -15.84
C GLY A 58 -9.99 -9.43 -15.11
N LYS A 59 -8.90 -9.51 -14.35
CA LYS A 59 -8.57 -10.67 -13.51
C LYS A 59 -8.92 -10.39 -12.05
N GLU A 60 -9.52 -11.38 -11.40
CA GLU A 60 -9.92 -11.33 -9.99
C GLU A 60 -8.88 -12.00 -9.11
N TYR A 61 -8.51 -11.33 -8.01
CA TYR A 61 -7.61 -11.85 -7.00
C TYR A 61 -8.24 -11.68 -5.62
N THR A 62 -8.47 -12.78 -4.91
CA THR A 62 -8.92 -12.72 -3.52
C THR A 62 -7.77 -12.23 -2.64
N VAL A 63 -8.02 -11.17 -1.89
CA VAL A 63 -7.07 -10.54 -0.97
C VAL A 63 -7.24 -11.08 0.44
N ALA A 64 -8.50 -11.15 0.90
CA ALA A 64 -8.87 -11.62 2.23
C ALA A 64 -10.34 -12.01 2.26
N SER A 65 -10.75 -12.80 3.28
CA SER A 65 -12.13 -13.18 3.54
C SER A 65 -12.51 -12.83 4.99
N PHE A 66 -13.74 -12.35 5.20
CA PHE A 66 -14.24 -11.88 6.49
C PHE A 66 -15.58 -12.54 6.79
N SER A 67 -15.79 -12.90 8.06
CA SER A 67 -17.08 -13.45 8.53
C SER A 67 -18.16 -12.37 8.74
N GLU A 68 -17.74 -11.10 8.84
CA GLU A 68 -18.59 -9.95 9.13
C GLU A 68 -18.50 -8.93 8.00
N GLU A 69 -19.66 -8.43 7.56
CA GLU A 69 -19.77 -7.42 6.51
C GLU A 69 -19.01 -6.14 6.87
N ASP A 70 -19.20 -5.62 8.06
CA ASP A 70 -18.56 -4.39 8.54
C ASP A 70 -17.05 -4.46 8.43
N ARG A 71 -16.46 -5.60 8.74
CA ARG A 71 -15.02 -5.81 8.61
C ARG A 71 -14.57 -5.80 7.15
N ALA A 72 -15.34 -6.39 6.27
CA ALA A 72 -15.06 -6.37 4.83
C ALA A 72 -15.15 -4.95 4.26
N ILE A 73 -16.13 -4.15 4.69
CA ILE A 73 -16.28 -2.75 4.29
C ILE A 73 -15.12 -1.88 4.82
N ILE A 74 -14.70 -2.07 6.05
CA ILE A 74 -13.50 -1.40 6.58
C ILE A 74 -12.27 -1.81 5.77
N ALA A 75 -12.15 -3.10 5.46
CA ALA A 75 -11.01 -3.62 4.70
C ALA A 75 -10.97 -3.10 3.26
N VAL A 76 -12.13 -2.98 2.56
CA VAL A 76 -12.16 -2.41 1.21
C VAL A 76 -11.73 -0.94 1.21
N TYR A 77 -12.14 -0.17 2.21
CA TYR A 77 -11.67 1.21 2.36
C TYR A 77 -10.16 1.29 2.56
N ILE A 78 -9.61 0.55 3.53
CA ILE A 78 -8.16 0.56 3.84
C ILE A 78 -7.35 0.06 2.64
N TYR A 79 -7.80 -1.02 2.00
CA TYR A 79 -7.12 -1.59 0.84
C TYR A 79 -7.22 -0.66 -0.37
N GLY A 80 -8.38 -0.05 -0.59
CA GLY A 80 -8.61 0.96 -1.63
C GLY A 80 -7.70 2.16 -1.48
N LYS A 81 -7.55 2.71 -0.27
CA LYS A 81 -6.60 3.78 0.03
C LYS A 81 -5.17 3.41 -0.37
N ASN A 82 -4.77 2.18 -0.14
CA ASN A 82 -3.42 1.73 -0.47
C ASN A 82 -3.21 1.42 -1.96
N LYS A 83 -4.26 0.99 -2.67
CA LYS A 83 -4.15 0.49 -4.06
C LYS A 83 -4.62 1.48 -5.12
N LEU A 84 -5.67 2.24 -4.81
CA LEU A 84 -6.37 3.08 -5.79
C LEU A 84 -6.05 4.56 -5.62
N GLU A 85 -5.71 5.01 -4.41
CA GLU A 85 -5.17 6.35 -4.31
C GLU A 85 -3.86 6.37 -5.06
N PHE A 86 -3.81 7.24 -6.07
CA PHE A 86 -2.55 7.78 -6.50
C PHE A 86 -1.98 8.42 -5.25
N LYS A 87 -1.12 7.67 -4.56
CA LYS A 87 -0.08 8.33 -3.83
C LYS A 87 0.62 9.08 -4.94
N ASP A 88 0.43 10.38 -4.98
CA ASP A 88 1.45 11.25 -5.50
C ASP A 88 2.69 10.93 -4.65
N TYR A 89 3.33 9.85 -4.99
CA TYR A 89 4.75 9.69 -4.74
C TYR A 89 5.29 10.85 -5.53
N ASN A 90 5.48 11.94 -4.79
CA ASN A 90 5.94 13.18 -5.28
C ASN A 90 6.98 12.81 -6.34
N SER A 91 6.62 12.95 -7.62
CA SER A 91 7.51 12.54 -8.72
C SER A 91 8.87 13.17 -8.50
N ASN A 92 8.88 14.34 -7.86
CA ASN A 92 10.05 15.06 -7.42
C ASN A 92 10.91 14.24 -6.44
N ILE A 93 10.32 13.53 -5.47
CA ILE A 93 11.11 12.73 -4.50
C ILE A 93 11.80 11.56 -5.20
N LYS A 94 11.08 10.90 -6.10
CA LYS A 94 11.67 9.81 -6.89
C LYS A 94 12.81 10.32 -7.77
N ASP A 95 12.60 11.46 -8.40
CA ASP A 95 13.61 12.12 -9.23
C ASP A 95 14.81 12.62 -8.40
N GLU A 96 14.57 13.11 -7.19
CA GLU A 96 15.64 13.48 -6.25
C GLU A 96 16.44 12.26 -5.80
N ILE A 97 15.78 11.14 -5.46
CA ILE A 97 16.45 9.88 -5.13
C ILE A 97 17.26 9.35 -6.32
N ASP A 98 16.73 9.47 -7.55
CA ASP A 98 17.46 9.05 -8.77
C ASP A 98 18.69 9.89 -9.05
N LYS A 99 18.66 11.17 -8.70
CA LYS A 99 19.79 12.12 -8.84
C LYS A 99 20.79 12.03 -7.70
N ALA A 100 20.40 11.49 -6.56
CA ALA A 100 21.24 11.37 -5.38
C ALA A 100 22.47 10.49 -5.68
N GLN A 101 23.65 11.02 -5.43
CA GLN A 101 24.93 10.37 -5.68
C GLN A 101 25.53 9.74 -4.42
N SER A 102 24.95 10.06 -3.26
CA SER A 102 25.47 9.61 -1.98
C SER A 102 24.35 9.14 -1.03
N LEU A 103 24.74 8.33 -0.07
CA LEU A 103 23.84 7.90 1.01
C LEU A 103 23.38 9.09 1.87
N GLU A 104 24.25 10.09 2.07
CA GLU A 104 23.92 11.26 2.89
C GLU A 104 22.84 12.12 2.22
N GLU A 105 22.87 12.26 0.89
CA GLU A 105 21.79 12.92 0.15
C GLU A 105 20.48 12.17 0.30
N ILE A 106 20.48 10.84 0.17
CA ILE A 106 19.28 10.01 0.38
C ILE A 106 18.76 10.14 1.82
N LYS A 107 19.62 10.15 2.83
CA LYS A 107 19.23 10.39 4.22
C LYS A 107 18.55 11.75 4.40
N THR A 108 19.10 12.79 3.76
CA THR A 108 18.52 14.14 3.81
C THR A 108 17.13 14.17 3.19
N ILE A 109 16.97 13.57 2.01
CA ILE A 109 15.65 13.45 1.35
C ILE A 109 14.65 12.72 2.27
N PHE A 110 15.06 11.59 2.85
CA PHE A 110 14.19 10.80 3.73
C PHE A 110 13.82 11.56 5.00
N MET A 111 14.76 12.31 5.58
CA MET A 111 14.50 13.12 6.77
C MET A 111 13.46 14.20 6.48
N LEU A 112 13.57 14.90 5.36
CA LEU A 112 12.66 15.96 4.95
C LEU A 112 11.24 15.44 4.65
N VAL A 113 11.14 14.27 4.02
CA VAL A 113 9.87 13.73 3.53
C VAL A 113 9.14 12.89 4.57
N PHE A 114 9.83 12.00 5.26
CA PHE A 114 9.22 10.98 6.12
C PHE A 114 9.48 11.23 7.62
N GLY A 115 10.51 11.99 7.96
CA GLY A 115 11.00 12.10 9.33
C GLY A 115 11.63 10.78 9.82
N GLU A 116 12.45 10.83 10.86
CA GLU A 116 13.21 9.67 11.37
C GLU A 116 12.36 8.55 12.01
N ARG A 117 11.08 8.77 12.17
CA ARG A 117 10.21 7.86 12.95
C ARG A 117 10.00 6.50 12.28
N TYR A 118 10.00 6.44 10.95
CA TYR A 118 9.53 5.28 10.18
C TYR A 118 10.66 4.46 9.56
N TYR A 119 11.86 5.01 9.47
CA TYR A 119 13.01 4.35 8.85
C TYR A 119 14.28 4.46 9.69
N SER A 120 15.26 3.64 9.35
CA SER A 120 16.63 3.75 9.87
C SER A 120 17.63 3.26 8.82
N PHE A 121 18.82 3.81 8.88
CA PHE A 121 19.95 3.41 8.03
C PHE A 121 20.92 2.60 8.87
N PHE A 122 21.17 1.36 8.44
CA PHE A 122 22.09 0.37 9.03
C PHE A 122 21.72 -0.15 10.42
N ASP A 123 21.01 0.61 11.23
CA ASP A 123 20.60 0.20 12.55
C ASP A 123 19.20 -0.45 12.51
N ARG A 124 19.09 -1.68 13.01
CA ARG A 124 17.80 -2.36 13.15
C ARG A 124 17.02 -1.80 14.34
N ARG A 125 16.21 -0.79 14.08
CA ARG A 125 15.29 -0.20 15.07
C ARG A 125 13.91 -0.81 14.96
N LYS A 126 13.37 -1.26 16.10
CA LYS A 126 12.06 -1.93 16.15
C LYS A 126 10.92 -1.10 15.54
N GLY A 127 10.10 -1.74 14.71
CA GLY A 127 8.96 -1.11 14.06
C GLY A 127 9.33 -0.17 12.92
N ARG A 128 10.54 -0.30 12.34
CA ARG A 128 11.02 0.57 11.26
C ARG A 128 11.39 -0.20 10.01
N ILE A 129 11.33 0.50 8.90
CA ILE A 129 11.97 0.08 7.65
C ILE A 129 13.46 0.38 7.78
N VAL A 130 14.29 -0.58 7.47
CA VAL A 130 15.76 -0.48 7.59
C VAL A 130 16.39 -0.64 6.23
N LEU A 131 17.22 0.31 5.84
CA LEU A 131 18.15 0.18 4.73
C LEU A 131 19.48 -0.37 5.29
N GLU A 132 19.80 -1.60 4.95
CA GLU A 132 20.96 -2.32 5.45
C GLU A 132 21.97 -2.54 4.31
N LYS A 133 23.23 -2.19 4.53
CA LYS A 133 24.29 -2.47 3.54
C LYS A 133 24.65 -3.96 3.60
N GLU A 134 24.62 -4.62 2.46
CA GLU A 134 24.99 -6.03 2.35
C GLU A 134 26.51 -6.16 2.13
N ASN A 135 26.99 -5.73 0.97
CA ASN A 135 28.39 -5.62 0.58
C ASN A 135 28.46 -4.91 -0.79
N ASN A 136 29.66 -4.52 -1.26
CA ASN A 136 29.92 -4.06 -2.64
C ASN A 136 28.84 -3.15 -3.25
N ASP A 137 28.40 -2.11 -2.54
CA ASP A 137 27.36 -1.18 -2.98
C ASP A 137 25.96 -1.78 -3.22
N ARG A 138 25.71 -2.91 -2.58
CA ARG A 138 24.38 -3.52 -2.51
C ARG A 138 23.74 -3.32 -1.17
N TYR A 139 22.42 -3.14 -1.20
CA TYR A 139 21.59 -2.81 -0.05
C TYR A 139 20.37 -3.72 0.00
N ASN A 140 19.98 -4.07 1.21
CA ASN A 140 18.73 -4.73 1.53
C ASN A 140 17.78 -3.72 2.16
N VAL A 141 16.51 -3.81 1.84
CA VAL A 141 15.44 -3.11 2.55
C VAL A 141 14.62 -4.14 3.30
N LEU A 142 14.48 -3.94 4.58
CA LEU A 142 13.71 -4.85 5.42
C LEU A 142 12.85 -4.07 6.41
N TYR A 143 11.78 -4.68 6.87
CA TYR A 143 11.05 -4.24 8.05
C TYR A 143 11.57 -5.02 9.26
N TYR A 144 11.95 -4.30 10.30
CA TYR A 144 12.34 -4.89 11.58
C TYR A 144 11.21 -4.74 12.59
N GLY A 145 10.50 -5.83 12.84
CA GLY A 145 9.31 -5.87 13.69
C GLY A 145 9.57 -5.52 15.15
N LYS A 146 8.51 -5.17 15.88
CA LYS A 146 8.60 -4.92 17.34
C LYS A 146 9.01 -6.17 18.12
N ASP A 147 8.66 -7.35 17.61
CA ASP A 147 9.01 -8.68 18.10
C ASP A 147 10.40 -9.15 17.65
N LYS A 148 11.19 -8.28 16.99
CA LYS A 148 12.47 -8.57 16.35
C LYS A 148 12.38 -9.46 15.09
N SER A 149 11.19 -9.70 14.55
CA SER A 149 11.05 -10.36 13.26
C SER A 149 11.69 -9.53 12.14
N VAL A 150 12.20 -10.21 11.13
CA VAL A 150 12.84 -9.58 9.96
C VAL A 150 12.04 -9.97 8.72
N ILE A 151 11.47 -8.96 8.04
CA ILE A 151 10.76 -9.15 6.78
C ILE A 151 11.51 -8.39 5.70
N TYR A 152 12.12 -9.12 4.77
CA TYR A 152 12.80 -8.50 3.63
C TYR A 152 11.78 -7.97 2.63
N ILE A 153 11.86 -6.65 2.35
CA ILE A 153 11.05 -5.99 1.32
C ILE A 153 11.75 -6.13 -0.03
N THR A 154 13.07 -5.91 -0.06
CA THR A 154 13.91 -6.17 -1.23
C THR A 154 15.32 -6.55 -0.81
N LYS A 155 16.04 -7.26 -1.67
CA LYS A 155 17.41 -7.72 -1.40
C LYS A 155 18.34 -7.36 -2.54
N SER A 156 19.60 -7.07 -2.18
CA SER A 156 20.73 -6.92 -3.10
C SER A 156 20.50 -5.91 -4.23
N ARG A 157 20.02 -4.71 -3.89
CA ARG A 157 19.77 -3.63 -4.85
C ARG A 157 20.84 -2.54 -4.76
N LYS A 158 21.06 -1.80 -5.86
CA LYS A 158 21.84 -0.54 -5.81
C LYS A 158 21.11 0.46 -4.91
N LEU A 159 21.83 1.39 -4.32
CA LEU A 159 21.32 2.32 -3.33
C LEU A 159 20.05 3.07 -3.80
N ASN A 160 20.10 3.68 -4.97
CA ASN A 160 18.97 4.43 -5.52
C ASN A 160 17.73 3.57 -5.82
N ILE A 161 17.90 2.27 -6.11
CA ILE A 161 16.78 1.33 -6.31
C ILE A 161 16.24 0.85 -4.97
N ALA A 162 17.09 0.67 -3.96
CA ALA A 162 16.68 0.25 -2.63
C ALA A 162 15.94 1.36 -1.87
N ALA A 163 16.24 2.61 -2.18
CA ALA A 163 15.62 3.79 -1.54
C ALA A 163 14.26 4.18 -2.14
N LYS A 164 13.87 3.63 -3.27
CA LYS A 164 12.55 3.82 -3.91
C LYS A 164 11.52 2.86 -3.37
#